data_9311518c3afd7abc1605398910b878db
#
_entry.id   9311518c3afd7abc1605398910b878db
#
_cell.length_a   1.000
_cell.length_b   1.000
_cell.length_c   1.000
_cell.angle_alpha   90.00
_cell.angle_beta   90.00
_cell.angle_gamma   90.00
#
_symmetry.space_group_name_H-M   'P 1'
#
loop_
_entity.id
_entity.type
_entity.pdbx_description
1 polymer ?
#
loop_
_entity_poly.entity_id
_entity_poly.type
_entity_poly.pdbx_seq_one_letter_code
_entity_poly.pdbx_strand_id
1 'polypeptide(L)'
;MNLHDWIDELMDVLDIEVEMDEGLVLDVARQAAHRVQRPAAPISTFLLGYAAGLQEAGTEETEALAGRVLGLAESWEGGEDLEAAVTEGVEIDESELVDAD
;
A
#
# COMPACT_ATOMS: atom_id res chain seq x y z
N MET A 1 -13.51 -20.92 1.64
CA MET A 1 -12.39 -20.19 2.16
C MET A 1 -12.69 -18.71 2.17
N ASN A 2 -12.33 -18.03 3.23
CA ASN A 2 -12.60 -16.61 3.32
C ASN A 2 -11.32 -15.85 3.54
N LEU A 3 -11.42 -14.54 3.67
CA LEU A 3 -10.24 -13.71 3.80
C LEU A 3 -9.41 -14.07 5.01
N HIS A 4 -10.05 -14.36 6.12
CA HIS A 4 -9.29 -14.71 7.31
C HIS A 4 -8.51 -15.99 7.14
N ASP A 5 -9.08 -16.96 6.45
CA ASP A 5 -8.38 -18.21 6.20
C ASP A 5 -7.15 -17.94 5.34
N TRP A 6 -7.32 -17.07 4.36
CA TRP A 6 -6.23 -16.71 3.47
C TRP A 6 -5.10 -16.02 4.25
N ILE A 7 -5.47 -15.10 5.13
CA ILE A 7 -4.50 -14.39 5.93
C ILE A 7 -3.72 -15.35 6.83
N ASP A 8 -4.43 -16.30 7.42
CA ASP A 8 -3.77 -17.29 8.28
C ASP A 8 -2.76 -18.09 7.48
N GLU A 9 -3.13 -18.49 6.28
CA GLU A 9 -2.23 -19.25 5.45
C GLU A 9 -1.02 -18.42 5.03
N LEU A 10 -1.24 -17.14 4.76
CA LEU A 10 -0.14 -16.27 4.40
C LEU A 10 0.85 -16.13 5.55
N MET A 11 0.35 -15.94 6.75
CA MET A 11 1.23 -15.80 7.89
C MET A 11 2.03 -17.07 8.10
N ASP A 12 1.40 -18.17 7.85
CA ASP A 12 2.05 -19.45 8.02
C ASP A 12 3.17 -19.62 6.99
N VAL A 13 2.87 -19.35 5.75
CA VAL A 13 3.83 -19.48 4.69
C VAL A 13 4.99 -18.51 4.86
N LEU A 14 4.71 -17.32 5.35
CA LEU A 14 5.73 -16.31 5.55
C LEU A 14 6.43 -16.44 6.90
N ASP A 15 5.92 -17.34 7.72
CA ASP A 15 6.50 -17.58 9.04
C ASP A 15 6.50 -16.32 9.89
N ILE A 16 5.36 -15.62 9.90
CA ILE A 16 5.23 -14.44 10.72
C ILE A 16 3.91 -14.49 11.48
N GLU A 17 3.84 -13.68 12.49
CA GLU A 17 2.64 -13.59 13.28
C GLU A 17 2.48 -12.13 13.58
N VAL A 18 1.43 -11.53 13.12
CA VAL A 18 1.25 -10.11 13.35
C VAL A 18 -0.22 -9.80 13.57
N GLU A 19 -0.47 -8.84 14.43
CA GLU A 19 -1.80 -8.39 14.68
C GLU A 19 -2.08 -7.31 13.68
N MET A 20 -2.98 -7.54 12.77
CA MET A 20 -3.21 -6.60 11.70
C MET A 20 -4.63 -6.10 11.72
N ASP A 21 -4.77 -4.80 11.54
CA ASP A 21 -6.09 -4.20 11.41
C ASP A 21 -6.44 -4.25 9.93
N GLU A 22 -7.21 -5.24 9.54
CA GLU A 22 -7.55 -5.46 8.15
C GLU A 22 -8.28 -4.28 7.56
N GLY A 23 -9.18 -3.70 8.33
CA GLY A 23 -9.92 -2.55 7.84
C GLY A 23 -9.02 -1.40 7.48
N LEU A 24 -8.02 -1.18 8.30
CA LEU A 24 -7.07 -0.11 8.05
C LEU A 24 -6.27 -0.36 6.78
N VAL A 25 -5.80 -1.58 6.62
CA VAL A 25 -5.03 -1.94 5.43
C VAL A 25 -5.87 -1.78 4.18
N LEU A 26 -7.11 -2.25 4.23
CA LEU A 26 -7.98 -2.15 3.08
C LEU A 26 -8.36 -0.70 2.77
N ASP A 27 -8.48 0.11 3.81
CA ASP A 27 -8.78 1.51 3.61
C ASP A 27 -7.62 2.23 2.93
N VAL A 28 -6.42 1.95 3.35
CA VAL A 28 -5.23 2.52 2.73
C VAL A 28 -5.18 2.12 1.25
N ALA A 29 -5.44 0.86 0.99
CA ALA A 29 -5.42 0.36 -0.38
C ALA A 29 -6.46 1.08 -1.24
N ARG A 30 -7.65 1.23 -0.71
CA ARG A 30 -8.72 1.87 -1.44
C ARG A 30 -8.42 3.33 -1.74
N GLN A 31 -7.94 4.04 -0.74
CA GLN A 31 -7.64 5.45 -0.92
C GLN A 31 -6.48 5.64 -1.90
N ALA A 32 -5.47 4.82 -1.81
CA ALA A 32 -4.35 4.91 -2.73
C ALA A 32 -4.80 4.66 -4.17
N ALA A 33 -5.67 3.68 -4.34
CA ALA A 33 -6.16 3.35 -5.67
C ALA A 33 -6.98 4.50 -6.25
N HIS A 34 -7.81 5.10 -5.42
CA HIS A 34 -8.67 6.16 -5.90
C HIS A 34 -7.98 7.49 -6.07
N ARG A 35 -7.09 7.82 -5.17
CA ARG A 35 -6.49 9.14 -5.20
C ARG A 35 -5.23 9.22 -6.03
N VAL A 36 -4.54 8.12 -6.16
CA VAL A 36 -3.30 8.11 -6.93
C VAL A 36 -3.50 7.35 -8.21
N GLN A 37 -3.51 6.03 -8.13
CA GLN A 37 -3.91 5.19 -9.24
C GLN A 37 -3.99 3.77 -8.73
N ARG A 38 -4.65 2.94 -9.50
CA ARG A 38 -4.92 1.59 -9.05
C ARG A 38 -3.71 0.82 -8.56
N PRO A 39 -2.60 0.79 -9.28
CA PRO A 39 -1.45 0.01 -8.80
C PRO A 39 -0.83 0.56 -7.52
N ALA A 40 -1.20 1.77 -7.12
CA ALA A 40 -0.68 2.31 -5.89
C ALA A 40 -1.20 1.55 -4.68
N ALA A 41 -2.33 0.85 -4.83
CA ALA A 41 -2.89 0.12 -3.70
C ALA A 41 -1.93 -0.90 -3.11
N PRO A 42 -1.48 -1.90 -3.89
CA PRO A 42 -0.58 -2.88 -3.30
C PRO A 42 0.78 -2.31 -2.93
N ILE A 43 1.24 -1.33 -3.68
CA ILE A 43 2.54 -0.75 -3.39
C ILE A 43 2.51 0.02 -2.08
N SER A 44 1.45 0.80 -1.87
CA SER A 44 1.33 1.55 -0.63
C SER A 44 1.23 0.64 0.59
N THR A 45 0.45 -0.43 0.48
CA THR A 45 0.30 -1.31 1.61
C THR A 45 1.59 -2.09 1.89
N PHE A 46 2.32 -2.45 0.84
CA PHE A 46 3.59 -3.12 1.03
C PHE A 46 4.57 -2.21 1.78
N LEU A 47 4.67 -0.96 1.33
CA LEU A 47 5.60 -0.03 1.95
C LEU A 47 5.20 0.30 3.38
N LEU A 48 3.89 0.43 3.61
CA LEU A 48 3.41 0.67 4.96
C LEU A 48 3.79 -0.50 5.87
N GLY A 49 3.58 -1.71 5.39
CA GLY A 49 3.91 -2.89 6.17
C GLY A 49 5.40 -2.99 6.43
N TYR A 50 6.20 -2.65 5.42
CA TYR A 50 7.64 -2.71 5.57
C TYR A 50 8.10 -1.70 6.64
N ALA A 51 7.55 -0.49 6.59
CA ALA A 51 7.89 0.53 7.56
C ALA A 51 7.49 0.10 8.97
N ALA A 52 6.31 -0.46 9.09
CA ALA A 52 5.83 -0.91 10.39
C ALA A 52 6.75 -2.00 10.93
N GLY A 53 7.15 -2.91 10.06
CA GLY A 53 8.03 -3.98 10.47
C GLY A 53 9.39 -3.49 10.91
N LEU A 54 9.95 -2.56 10.15
CA LEU A 54 11.23 -1.99 10.49
C LEU A 54 11.22 -1.31 11.85
N GLN A 55 10.12 -0.68 12.17
CA GLN A 55 10.01 0.06 13.43
C GLN A 55 9.45 -0.79 14.55
N GLU A 56 9.15 -2.05 14.25
CA GLU A 56 8.53 -2.93 15.22
C GLU A 56 7.30 -2.25 15.80
N ALA A 57 6.52 -1.67 14.92
CA ALA A 57 5.38 -0.87 15.32
C ALA A 57 4.25 -1.74 15.85
N GLY A 58 3.64 -1.28 16.93
CA GLY A 58 2.45 -1.93 17.43
C GLY A 58 1.25 -1.38 16.71
N THR A 59 0.08 -1.65 17.24
CA THR A 59 -1.16 -1.23 16.61
C THR A 59 -1.26 0.27 16.47
N GLU A 60 -0.98 0.98 17.52
CA GLU A 60 -1.09 2.42 17.49
C GLU A 60 -0.10 3.07 16.55
N GLU A 61 1.12 2.58 16.57
CA GLU A 61 2.13 3.14 15.69
C GLU A 61 1.81 2.83 14.24
N THR A 62 1.26 1.65 13.98
CA THR A 62 0.88 1.31 12.63
C THR A 62 -0.25 2.22 12.15
N GLU A 63 -1.19 2.53 13.02
CA GLU A 63 -2.25 3.46 12.69
C GLU A 63 -1.68 4.82 12.35
N ALA A 64 -0.69 5.26 13.08
CA ALA A 64 -0.07 6.55 12.82
C ALA A 64 0.62 6.54 11.46
N LEU A 65 1.31 5.46 11.14
CA LEU A 65 1.96 5.35 9.85
C LEU A 65 0.94 5.34 8.73
N ALA A 66 -0.15 4.61 8.92
CA ALA A 66 -1.21 4.58 7.93
C ALA A 66 -1.82 5.97 7.74
N GLY A 67 -1.91 6.72 8.83
CA GLY A 67 -2.41 8.09 8.77
C GLY A 67 -1.55 8.96 7.87
N ARG A 68 -0.26 8.74 7.90
CA ARG A 68 0.64 9.50 7.04
C ARG A 68 0.40 9.15 5.57
N VAL A 69 0.20 7.88 5.30
CA VAL A 69 -0.06 7.46 3.92
C VAL A 69 -1.38 8.03 3.44
N LEU A 70 -2.40 7.96 4.28
CA LEU A 70 -3.70 8.49 3.92
C LEU A 70 -3.64 10.01 3.70
N GLY A 71 -2.90 10.70 4.55
CA GLY A 71 -2.74 12.14 4.41
C GLY A 71 -2.06 12.49 3.10
N LEU A 72 -1.05 11.73 2.74
CA LEU A 72 -0.36 11.97 1.50
C LEU A 72 -1.29 11.73 0.31
N ALA A 73 -2.04 10.65 0.35
CA ALA A 73 -2.97 10.35 -0.74
C ALA A 73 -4.02 11.45 -0.87
N GLU A 74 -4.50 11.92 0.26
CA GLU A 74 -5.51 12.94 0.26
C GLU A 74 -5.02 14.23 -0.37
N SER A 75 -3.77 14.55 -0.15
CA SER A 75 -3.22 15.77 -0.69
C SER A 75 -2.55 15.58 -2.06
N TRP A 76 -2.62 14.39 -2.61
CA TRP A 76 -1.97 14.07 -3.87
C TRP A 76 -2.71 14.77 -5.00
N GLU A 77 -2.11 15.78 -5.53
CA GLU A 77 -2.77 16.54 -6.54
C GLU A 77 -2.45 16.17 -7.94
N GLY A 78 -1.41 15.52 -8.14
CA GLY A 78 -1.01 15.19 -9.45
C GLY A 78 -1.47 13.87 -9.97
N GLY A 79 -2.16 13.14 -9.15
CA GLY A 79 -2.51 11.82 -9.51
C GLY A 79 -3.09 11.66 -10.88
N GLU A 80 -4.29 12.10 -11.03
CA GLU A 80 -4.94 11.99 -12.26
C GLU A 80 -4.37 12.84 -13.30
N ASP A 81 -4.15 14.07 -12.99
CA ASP A 81 -3.63 14.99 -13.93
C ASP A 81 -2.29 14.58 -14.43
N LEU A 82 -1.46 14.18 -13.54
CA LEU A 82 -0.18 13.77 -13.87
C LEU A 82 -0.20 12.62 -14.78
N GLU A 83 -1.08 11.71 -14.57
CA GLU A 83 -1.20 10.64 -15.40
C GLU A 83 -1.52 10.99 -16.75
N ALA A 84 -2.43 11.87 -16.90
CA ALA A 84 -2.83 12.33 -18.17
C ALA A 84 -1.69 12.93 -18.89
N ALA A 85 -0.94 13.67 -18.17
CA ALA A 85 0.13 14.37 -18.78
C ALA A 85 1.29 13.51 -19.06
N VAL A 86 1.59 12.75 -18.17
CA VAL A 86 2.74 12.01 -18.27
C VAL A 86 2.74 10.78 -18.89
N THR A 87 1.82 10.27 -18.75
CA THR A 87 1.80 9.05 -19.23
C THR A 87 2.72 8.80 -20.15
N GLU A 88 3.07 9.49 -20.19
CA GLU A 88 3.94 9.48 -20.66
C GLU A 88 4.87 9.12 -20.12
N GLY A 89 5.02 9.03 -19.39
CA GLY A 89 5.87 8.61 -18.98
C GLY A 89 6.13 7.97 -18.35
N VAL A 90 5.76 7.95 -18.16
CA VAL A 90 6.14 7.39 -17.54
C VAL A 90 6.47 6.59 -17.53
N GLU A 91 6.30 6.58 -17.79
CA GLU A 91 6.62 5.92 -17.71
C GLU A 91 7.27 5.30 -17.48
N ILE A 92 7.39 5.45 -17.28
CA ILE A 92 8.00 5.01 -16.98
C ILE A 92 8.49 4.40 -16.82
N ASP A 93 8.54 4.33 -16.84
CA ASP A 93 9.03 3.80 -16.59
C ASP A 93 8.91 2.96 -16.09
N GLU A 94 8.19 2.81 -15.93
CA GLU A 94 8.03 2.05 -15.38
C GLU A 94 8.14 1.00 -15.71
N SER A 95 8.16 0.72 -16.48
CA SER A 95 8.32 -0.25 -16.93
C SER A 95 9.38 -0.68 -16.58
N GLU A 96 9.88 -0.25 -16.45
CA GLU A 96 10.87 -0.46 -16.06
C GLU A 96 10.86 -0.99 -14.91
N LEU A 97 10.28 -0.78 -14.45
CA LEU A 97 10.32 -1.10 -13.27
C LEU A 97 9.87 -2.35 -13.11
N VAL A 98 9.33 -2.69 -13.72
CA VAL A 98 8.86 -3.73 -13.54
C VAL A 98 9.52 -4.77 -13.79
N ASP A 99 10.04 -4.59 -14.21
CA ASP A 99 10.59 -5.39 -14.39
C ASP A 99 11.09 -5.92 -13.70
N ALA A 100 11.12 -5.62 -13.30
CA ALA A 100 11.50 -5.98 -12.66
C ALA A 100 11.27 -6.92 -12.30
N ASP A 101 10.94 -7.27 -12.39
CA ASP A 101 10.87 -7.98 -12.09
C ASP A 101 11.07 -8.40 -11.97
#